data_cb561f5f818f08389c9efc4401502804
#
_entry.id   cb561f5f818f08389c9efc4401502804
#
_cell.length_a   1.000
_cell.length_b   1.000
_cell.length_c   1.000
_cell.angle_alpha   90.00
_cell.angle_beta   90.00
_cell.angle_gamma   90.00
#
_symmetry.space_group_name_H-M   'P 1'
#
loop_
_entity.id
_entity.type
_entity.pdbx_description
1 polymer ?
#
loop_
_entity_poly.entity_id
_entity_poly.type
_entity_poly.pdbx_seq_one_letter_code
_entity_poly.pdbx_strand_id
1 'polypeptide(L)'
;TPKLLKDAPIITRVITSDDIKKVNANNVADLLKTELPGIEFSFSMDQQTAINMQGFGGNSVLFLVDGERLAGETLNNVDYERLNLDNVERIEIVKGAASTLYGSSAIGGVINIITRESDDPWNLNLNSRFSEHNDQRYGGTAGFNAGKFNSLTNVQYNNVDTYAVDNPGDFSTVFGSRVWNFKERLIYRPLETLKLTGRVGYYFRERNKPGDTQDRYRGFSGGMKANYTFNIMSNLEVGYTFDQYDKSDYQSLYKNDVRDYSNVQHNVHALYNYTFNGKHTLTVGADYLRDYLMSYQFTDNADHTMHTTDAFGQFDWNPTERLNVIAGLRFDYFSDSNVRHLSPHLGMMYKIGNCSLRGSYSQGFRSPTLKEMYMVFNMANMMMIYGNPDLKSETSHNFSVSAEYTKSRYNFSITGYYNLVHNRINTVYSEDPKGQIYTNTDKMDIAGIDANVSAKYPCGLGYRLSYTYIHEFMRDGQKKFTDTRPHTATVRIDWGKTLNKVDFNYSLNGRLLSKVKTNIYNDSFNNPSAGSQAVEYPGYMIWDLTFSLGIIKGINMNLAVNNLFDYVPDYYYFNSPT
;
A
#
# COMPACT_ATOMS: atom_id res chain seq x y z
N THR A 1 9.28 -7.42 -21.64
CA THR A 1 9.61 -6.00 -21.48
C THR A 1 8.51 -5.34 -20.70
N PRO A 2 8.75 -4.68 -19.56
CA PRO A 2 7.71 -3.95 -18.89
C PRO A 2 7.16 -2.90 -19.88
N LYS A 3 5.87 -2.99 -20.22
CA LYS A 3 5.19 -1.94 -20.97
C LYS A 3 5.24 -0.65 -20.15
N LEU A 4 5.47 0.47 -20.81
CA LEU A 4 5.23 1.76 -20.18
C LEU A 4 3.76 1.78 -19.73
N LEU A 5 3.48 2.15 -18.50
CA LEU A 5 2.12 2.12 -17.93
C LEU A 5 1.10 2.92 -18.77
N LYS A 6 1.54 4.01 -19.42
CA LYS A 6 0.72 4.76 -20.37
C LYS A 6 0.22 3.93 -21.57
N ASP A 7 0.88 2.81 -21.87
CA ASP A 7 0.56 1.91 -22.97
C ASP A 7 -0.15 0.63 -22.51
N ALA A 8 -0.51 0.57 -21.21
CA ALA A 8 -1.30 -0.53 -20.65
C ALA A 8 -2.79 -0.17 -20.61
N PRO A 9 -3.70 -1.12 -20.88
CA PRO A 9 -5.15 -0.91 -20.78
C PRO A 9 -5.64 -0.88 -19.32
N ILE A 10 -4.79 -1.26 -18.36
CA ILE A 10 -5.09 -1.18 -16.93
C ILE A 10 -4.82 0.25 -16.45
N ILE A 11 -5.77 0.79 -15.69
CA ILE A 11 -5.66 2.14 -15.13
C ILE A 11 -4.71 2.09 -13.93
N THR A 12 -3.51 2.62 -14.13
CA THR A 12 -2.45 2.61 -13.12
C THR A 12 -1.92 4.01 -12.91
N ARG A 13 -1.71 4.40 -11.65
CA ARG A 13 -0.97 5.62 -11.31
C ARG A 13 0.45 5.27 -10.90
N VAL A 14 1.39 6.10 -11.32
CA VAL A 14 2.80 5.98 -10.94
C VAL A 14 3.22 7.24 -10.19
N ILE A 15 3.84 7.03 -9.03
CA ILE A 15 4.57 8.06 -8.29
C ILE A 15 6.06 7.81 -8.58
N THR A 16 6.70 8.75 -9.24
CA THR A 16 8.11 8.63 -9.62
C THR A 16 9.04 9.08 -8.49
N SER A 17 10.33 8.76 -8.60
CA SER A 17 11.33 9.28 -7.65
C SER A 17 11.41 10.80 -7.61
N ASP A 18 11.10 11.48 -8.71
CA ASP A 18 11.03 12.94 -8.76
C ASP A 18 9.79 13.48 -8.02
N ASP A 19 8.67 12.75 -8.06
CA ASP A 19 7.49 13.08 -7.24
C ASP A 19 7.79 12.92 -5.75
N ILE A 20 8.48 11.83 -5.37
CA ILE A 20 8.87 11.54 -3.98
C ILE A 20 9.72 12.68 -3.40
N LYS A 21 10.68 13.20 -4.16
CA LYS A 21 11.56 14.30 -3.72
C LYS A 21 10.83 15.63 -3.47
N LYS A 22 9.65 15.83 -4.07
CA LYS A 22 8.84 17.05 -3.95
C LYS A 22 7.92 17.03 -2.74
N VAL A 23 7.82 15.89 -2.07
CA VAL A 23 6.99 15.69 -0.88
C VAL A 23 7.89 15.39 0.30
N ASN A 24 7.63 16.06 1.44
CA ASN A 24 8.34 15.79 2.67
C ASN A 24 7.72 14.57 3.39
N ALA A 25 7.75 13.42 2.73
CA ALA A 25 7.18 12.18 3.26
C ALA A 25 8.21 11.39 4.07
N ASN A 26 7.74 10.78 5.15
CA ASN A 26 8.55 9.96 6.05
C ASN A 26 8.64 8.50 5.59
N ASN A 27 7.53 7.99 5.11
CA ASN A 27 7.35 6.62 4.66
C ASN A 27 6.34 6.60 3.51
N VAL A 28 6.03 5.41 3.02
CA VAL A 28 5.08 5.24 1.91
C VAL A 28 3.67 5.72 2.27
N ALA A 29 3.22 5.57 3.51
CA ALA A 29 1.88 6.03 3.90
C ALA A 29 1.76 7.56 3.81
N ASP A 30 2.75 8.30 4.30
CA ASP A 30 2.80 9.77 4.20
C ASP A 30 2.80 10.26 2.74
N LEU A 31 3.56 9.57 1.89
CA LEU A 31 3.60 9.89 0.46
C LEU A 31 2.24 9.65 -0.20
N LEU A 32 1.62 8.50 0.06
CA LEU A 32 0.34 8.14 -0.56
C LEU A 32 -0.78 9.10 -0.17
N LYS A 33 -0.86 9.52 1.10
CA LYS A 33 -1.89 10.47 1.55
C LYS A 33 -1.76 11.85 0.90
N THR A 34 -0.54 12.25 0.54
CA THR A 34 -0.25 13.54 -0.10
C THR A 34 -0.45 13.49 -1.62
N GLU A 35 -0.10 12.37 -2.25
CA GLU A 35 -0.11 12.23 -3.71
C GLU A 35 -1.45 11.72 -4.29
N LEU A 36 -2.25 11.01 -3.47
CA LEU A 36 -3.43 10.29 -3.95
C LEU A 36 -4.70 10.70 -3.21
N PRO A 37 -5.63 11.40 -3.87
CA PRO A 37 -6.97 11.55 -3.32
C PRO A 37 -7.69 10.19 -3.29
N GLY A 38 -8.63 10.02 -2.34
CA GLY A 38 -9.35 8.77 -2.13
C GLY A 38 -8.55 7.72 -1.34
N ILE A 39 -7.36 8.07 -0.85
CA ILE A 39 -6.62 7.28 0.14
C ILE A 39 -6.57 8.09 1.43
N GLU A 40 -7.02 7.47 2.51
CA GLU A 40 -6.99 8.03 3.85
C GLU A 40 -6.23 7.08 4.77
N PHE A 41 -5.54 7.65 5.74
CA PHE A 41 -4.88 6.90 6.80
C PHE A 41 -5.44 7.36 8.14
N SER A 42 -5.69 6.39 9.01
CA SER A 42 -6.16 6.61 10.37
C SER A 42 -5.23 5.93 11.36
N PHE A 43 -5.32 6.31 12.63
CA PHE A 43 -4.67 5.57 13.71
C PHE A 43 -5.70 4.69 14.43
N SER A 44 -5.32 3.43 14.67
CA SER A 44 -6.07 2.54 15.54
C SER A 44 -5.81 2.86 17.02
N MET A 45 -6.55 2.23 17.92
CA MET A 45 -6.40 2.44 19.38
C MET A 45 -5.00 2.10 19.90
N ASP A 46 -4.28 1.21 19.24
CA ASP A 46 -2.89 0.87 19.54
C ASP A 46 -1.88 1.75 18.78
N GLN A 47 -2.34 2.86 18.18
CA GLN A 47 -1.54 3.80 17.39
C GLN A 47 -0.87 3.19 16.18
N GLN A 48 -1.46 2.16 15.59
CA GLN A 48 -1.04 1.64 14.30
C GLN A 48 -1.78 2.35 13.16
N THR A 49 -1.05 2.58 12.09
CA THR A 49 -1.61 3.23 10.89
C THR A 49 -2.48 2.25 10.12
N ALA A 50 -3.70 2.65 9.81
CA ALA A 50 -4.65 1.90 9.00
C ALA A 50 -4.96 2.65 7.70
N ILE A 51 -5.00 1.93 6.58
CA ILE A 51 -5.37 2.48 5.28
C ILE A 51 -6.87 2.32 5.00
N ASN A 52 -7.43 3.35 4.38
CA ASN A 52 -8.70 3.27 3.65
C ASN A 52 -8.45 3.74 2.21
N MET A 53 -8.59 2.85 1.26
CA MET A 53 -8.46 3.14 -0.17
C MET A 53 -9.80 2.93 -0.85
N GLN A 54 -10.50 4.04 -1.14
CA GLN A 54 -11.80 4.03 -1.83
C GLN A 54 -12.86 3.13 -1.15
N GLY A 55 -12.93 3.14 0.19
CA GLY A 55 -13.85 2.31 0.96
C GLY A 55 -13.32 0.91 1.32
N PHE A 56 -12.10 0.57 0.90
CA PHE A 56 -11.46 -0.70 1.23
C PHE A 56 -10.36 -0.51 2.29
N GLY A 57 -10.41 -1.30 3.35
CA GLY A 57 -9.39 -1.32 4.40
C GLY A 57 -8.16 -2.15 4.03
N GLY A 58 -7.20 -2.23 4.96
CA GLY A 58 -5.89 -2.84 4.72
C GLY A 58 -5.90 -4.29 4.24
N ASN A 59 -6.85 -5.12 4.70
CA ASN A 59 -7.00 -6.51 4.24
C ASN A 59 -7.38 -6.65 2.76
N SER A 60 -7.86 -5.58 2.16
CA SER A 60 -8.36 -5.54 0.78
C SER A 60 -7.43 -4.78 -0.17
N VAL A 61 -6.33 -4.21 0.36
CA VAL A 61 -5.30 -3.49 -0.40
C VAL A 61 -3.97 -4.22 -0.27
N LEU A 62 -3.45 -4.70 -1.39
CA LEU A 62 -2.23 -5.49 -1.41
C LEU A 62 -0.99 -4.60 -1.54
N PHE A 63 -0.07 -4.70 -0.59
CA PHE A 63 1.25 -4.05 -0.65
C PHE A 63 2.31 -5.05 -1.13
N LEU A 64 3.10 -4.61 -2.11
CA LEU A 64 4.19 -5.38 -2.69
C LEU A 64 5.49 -4.57 -2.67
N VAL A 65 6.62 -5.26 -2.56
CA VAL A 65 7.95 -4.72 -2.83
C VAL A 65 8.60 -5.54 -3.94
N ASP A 66 8.88 -4.92 -5.07
CA ASP A 66 9.38 -5.57 -6.29
C ASP A 66 8.50 -6.76 -6.77
N GLY A 67 7.18 -6.65 -6.57
CA GLY A 67 6.20 -7.68 -6.92
C GLY A 67 5.97 -8.75 -5.85
N GLU A 68 6.69 -8.72 -4.73
CA GLU A 68 6.60 -9.72 -3.67
C GLU A 68 5.77 -9.23 -2.48
N ARG A 69 4.94 -10.11 -1.92
CA ARG A 69 4.07 -9.81 -0.78
C ARG A 69 4.87 -9.56 0.49
N LEU A 70 4.32 -8.72 1.37
CA LEU A 70 4.82 -8.49 2.71
C LEU A 70 4.06 -9.35 3.72
N ALA A 71 4.80 -10.05 4.60
CA ALA A 71 4.24 -10.70 5.77
C ALA A 71 3.96 -9.70 6.89
N GLY A 72 3.15 -10.13 7.84
CA GLY A 72 2.89 -9.38 9.06
C GLY A 72 1.79 -8.34 8.88
N GLU A 73 0.65 -8.72 9.35
CA GLU A 73 -0.51 -7.88 9.45
C GLU A 73 -0.90 -7.74 10.92
N THR A 74 -0.85 -6.53 11.43
CA THR A 74 -1.43 -6.20 12.73
C THR A 74 -2.66 -5.33 12.51
N LEU A 75 -3.80 -5.73 13.08
CA LEU A 75 -5.09 -5.03 12.93
C LEU A 75 -5.47 -4.75 11.46
N ASN A 76 -5.26 -5.74 10.60
CA ASN A 76 -5.59 -5.70 9.17
C ASN A 76 -4.73 -4.75 8.33
N ASN A 77 -3.54 -4.36 8.80
CA ASN A 77 -2.64 -3.46 8.09
C ASN A 77 -1.19 -3.95 8.17
N VAL A 78 -0.43 -3.68 7.12
CA VAL A 78 1.03 -3.86 7.14
C VAL A 78 1.69 -2.79 8.03
N ASP A 79 2.86 -3.07 8.55
CA ASP A 79 3.64 -2.05 9.27
C ASP A 79 4.33 -1.12 8.26
N TYR A 80 3.78 0.09 8.09
CA TYR A 80 4.25 1.08 7.10
C TYR A 80 5.66 1.60 7.41
N GLU A 81 6.15 1.47 8.64
CA GLU A 81 7.54 1.85 8.99
C GLU A 81 8.59 0.93 8.35
N ARG A 82 8.18 -0.25 7.87
CA ARG A 82 9.03 -1.13 7.02
C ARG A 82 9.26 -0.57 5.61
N LEU A 83 8.39 0.35 5.17
CA LEU A 83 8.31 0.86 3.80
C LEU A 83 8.96 2.25 3.69
N ASN A 84 10.28 2.30 3.85
CA ASN A 84 11.03 3.54 3.67
C ASN A 84 11.13 3.94 2.18
N LEU A 85 11.43 5.22 1.92
CA LEU A 85 11.47 5.80 0.58
C LEU A 85 12.87 5.93 -0.01
N ASP A 86 13.94 5.62 0.74
CA ASP A 86 15.32 5.97 0.36
C ASP A 86 15.82 5.27 -0.91
N ASN A 87 15.40 4.04 -1.15
CA ASN A 87 15.79 3.26 -2.31
C ASN A 87 14.65 3.02 -3.31
N VAL A 88 13.58 3.79 -3.22
CA VAL A 88 12.44 3.65 -4.12
C VAL A 88 12.71 4.32 -5.46
N GLU A 89 12.51 3.59 -6.56
CA GLU A 89 12.54 4.13 -7.91
C GLU A 89 11.19 4.73 -8.28
N ARG A 90 10.12 3.98 -8.02
CA ARG A 90 8.74 4.40 -8.25
C ARG A 90 7.76 3.56 -7.46
N ILE A 91 6.55 4.06 -7.30
CA ILE A 91 5.42 3.31 -6.73
C ILE A 91 4.34 3.20 -7.81
N GLU A 92 3.91 1.98 -8.07
CA GLU A 92 2.85 1.66 -9.03
C GLU A 92 1.56 1.35 -8.27
N ILE A 93 0.48 2.04 -8.59
CA ILE A 93 -0.80 1.91 -7.91
C ILE A 93 -1.86 1.48 -8.93
N VAL A 94 -2.44 0.31 -8.71
CA VAL A 94 -3.63 -0.16 -9.42
C VAL A 94 -4.82 0.02 -8.50
N LYS A 95 -5.78 0.84 -8.89
CA LYS A 95 -7.03 1.05 -8.14
C LYS A 95 -8.09 0.06 -8.61
N GLY A 96 -8.89 -0.44 -7.67
CA GLY A 96 -9.91 -1.45 -7.93
C GLY A 96 -9.38 -2.88 -8.03
N ALA A 97 -10.21 -3.81 -8.44
CA ALA A 97 -9.89 -5.23 -8.42
C ALA A 97 -8.75 -5.60 -9.37
N ALA A 98 -7.69 -6.18 -8.84
CA ALA A 98 -6.49 -6.59 -9.56
C ALA A 98 -6.09 -8.06 -9.27
N SER A 99 -7.03 -8.87 -8.79
CA SER A 99 -6.74 -10.24 -8.32
C SER A 99 -6.27 -11.18 -9.42
N THR A 100 -6.60 -10.93 -10.67
CA THR A 100 -6.12 -11.76 -11.81
C THR A 100 -4.60 -11.77 -11.91
N LEU A 101 -3.93 -10.66 -11.61
CA LEU A 101 -2.47 -10.56 -11.68
C LEU A 101 -1.79 -10.84 -10.33
N TYR A 102 -2.44 -10.44 -9.23
CA TYR A 102 -1.81 -10.39 -7.92
C TYR A 102 -2.45 -11.33 -6.88
N GLY A 103 -3.54 -12.02 -7.25
CA GLY A 103 -4.22 -12.98 -6.39
C GLY A 103 -5.10 -12.35 -5.31
N SER A 104 -5.28 -13.07 -4.21
CA SER A 104 -6.10 -12.67 -3.06
C SER A 104 -5.65 -11.34 -2.44
N SER A 105 -6.59 -10.64 -1.80
CA SER A 105 -6.39 -9.36 -1.12
C SER A 105 -6.19 -8.14 -2.04
N ALA A 106 -6.34 -8.30 -3.36
CA ALA A 106 -6.28 -7.23 -4.34
C ALA A 106 -7.69 -6.75 -4.80
N ILE A 107 -8.66 -6.75 -3.90
CA ILE A 107 -10.05 -6.29 -4.14
C ILE A 107 -10.12 -4.76 -4.28
N GLY A 108 -9.49 -4.05 -3.34
CA GLY A 108 -9.45 -2.59 -3.30
C GLY A 108 -8.36 -1.99 -4.17
N GLY A 109 -7.31 -2.76 -4.43
CA GLY A 109 -6.20 -2.36 -5.29
C GLY A 109 -4.86 -2.95 -4.87
N VAL A 110 -3.83 -2.53 -5.59
CA VAL A 110 -2.44 -2.96 -5.38
C VAL A 110 -1.52 -1.75 -5.35
N ILE A 111 -0.61 -1.73 -4.39
CA ILE A 111 0.46 -0.73 -4.26
C ILE A 111 1.78 -1.48 -4.32
N ASN A 112 2.50 -1.34 -5.43
CA ASN A 112 3.76 -2.03 -5.68
C ASN A 112 4.92 -1.04 -5.65
N ILE A 113 5.83 -1.22 -4.71
CA ILE A 113 7.00 -0.38 -4.48
C ILE A 113 8.16 -1.00 -5.24
N ILE A 114 8.67 -0.30 -6.25
CA ILE A 114 9.79 -0.75 -7.07
C ILE A 114 11.07 -0.10 -6.55
N THR A 115 12.05 -0.93 -6.22
CA THR A 115 13.34 -0.48 -5.71
C THR A 115 14.34 -0.23 -6.84
N ARG A 116 15.31 0.66 -6.60
CA ARG A 116 16.35 1.03 -7.58
C ARG A 116 17.37 -0.09 -7.79
N GLU A 117 17.99 -0.07 -8.96
CA GLU A 117 19.29 -0.70 -9.22
C GLU A 117 20.38 0.39 -9.21
N SER A 118 21.64 0.02 -8.98
CA SER A 118 22.76 0.96 -9.09
C SER A 118 23.16 1.09 -10.56
N ASP A 119 23.07 2.29 -11.12
CA ASP A 119 23.46 2.56 -12.52
C ASP A 119 24.93 2.99 -12.60
N ASP A 120 25.43 3.68 -11.59
CA ASP A 120 26.80 4.18 -11.54
C ASP A 120 27.80 3.09 -11.09
N PRO A 121 29.07 3.14 -11.51
CA PRO A 121 30.10 2.22 -11.04
C PRO A 121 30.21 2.17 -9.52
N TRP A 122 30.03 3.29 -8.86
CA TRP A 122 29.80 3.41 -7.43
C TRP A 122 29.01 4.68 -7.13
N ASN A 123 28.16 4.62 -6.12
CA ASN A 123 27.49 5.79 -5.56
C ASN A 123 27.37 5.65 -4.05
N LEU A 124 27.41 6.76 -3.36
CA LEU A 124 27.13 6.85 -1.93
C LEU A 124 26.19 8.03 -1.71
N ASN A 125 25.07 7.79 -1.09
CA ASN A 125 24.13 8.81 -0.67
C ASN A 125 23.95 8.71 0.84
N LEU A 126 24.23 9.79 1.54
CA LEU A 126 23.98 9.94 2.97
C LEU A 126 22.96 11.03 3.18
N ASN A 127 21.96 10.78 4.00
CA ASN A 127 20.95 11.77 4.33
C ASN A 127 20.73 11.82 5.85
N SER A 128 20.38 12.99 6.33
CA SER A 128 19.91 13.19 7.70
C SER A 128 18.75 14.16 7.69
N ARG A 129 17.79 13.94 8.57
CA ARG A 129 16.63 14.79 8.76
C ARG A 129 16.37 14.98 10.24
N PHE A 130 16.00 16.20 10.59
CA PHE A 130 15.62 16.59 11.94
C PHE A 130 14.28 17.31 11.87
N SER A 131 13.37 16.97 12.76
CA SER A 131 12.04 17.54 12.84
C SER A 131 11.63 17.74 14.31
N GLU A 132 10.41 18.22 14.54
CA GLU A 132 9.83 18.37 15.88
C GLU A 132 9.81 17.05 16.64
N HIS A 133 9.63 17.12 17.96
CA HIS A 133 9.58 15.96 18.86
C HIS A 133 10.83 15.08 18.81
N ASN A 134 11.99 15.69 18.53
CA ASN A 134 13.27 14.99 18.38
C ASN A 134 13.23 13.87 17.32
N ASP A 135 12.40 14.06 16.26
CA ASP A 135 12.38 13.13 15.12
C ASP A 135 13.68 13.28 14.34
N GLN A 136 14.54 12.27 14.48
CA GLN A 136 15.85 12.19 13.86
C GLN A 136 15.90 10.99 12.92
N ARG A 137 16.32 11.23 11.69
CA ARG A 137 16.51 10.19 10.69
C ARG A 137 17.89 10.27 10.09
N TYR A 138 18.52 9.13 9.95
CA TYR A 138 19.81 8.96 9.32
C TYR A 138 19.70 7.85 8.30
N GLY A 139 20.00 8.14 7.06
CA GLY A 139 19.95 7.18 5.96
C GLY A 139 21.27 7.10 5.21
N GLY A 140 21.60 5.92 4.75
CA GLY A 140 22.73 5.67 3.88
C GLY A 140 22.36 4.68 2.78
N THR A 141 22.70 5.01 1.54
CA THR A 141 22.56 4.11 0.40
C THR A 141 23.90 4.04 -0.32
N ALA A 142 24.47 2.84 -0.42
CA ALA A 142 25.70 2.57 -1.14
C ALA A 142 25.40 1.66 -2.34
N GLY A 143 25.76 2.09 -3.53
CA GLY A 143 25.59 1.34 -4.77
C GLY A 143 26.92 1.03 -5.43
N PHE A 144 27.01 -0.16 -6.03
CA PHE A 144 28.16 -0.61 -6.77
C PHE A 144 27.71 -1.33 -8.04
N ASN A 145 28.31 -1.01 -9.18
CA ASN A 145 28.03 -1.65 -10.47
C ASN A 145 29.34 -1.92 -11.21
N ALA A 146 29.72 -3.19 -11.31
CA ALA A 146 30.88 -3.66 -12.08
C ALA A 146 30.44 -4.51 -13.27
N GLY A 147 29.48 -4.04 -14.06
CA GLY A 147 28.96 -4.70 -15.25
C GLY A 147 28.14 -5.95 -14.92
N LYS A 148 28.81 -7.08 -14.69
CA LYS A 148 28.11 -8.34 -14.35
C LYS A 148 27.58 -8.37 -12.92
N PHE A 149 28.11 -7.56 -12.03
CA PHE A 149 27.74 -7.53 -10.61
C PHE A 149 27.22 -6.14 -10.21
N ASN A 150 26.06 -6.12 -9.58
CA ASN A 150 25.44 -4.90 -9.06
C ASN A 150 25.02 -5.15 -7.60
N SER A 151 25.29 -4.20 -6.74
CA SER A 151 24.90 -4.22 -5.32
C SER A 151 24.29 -2.89 -4.94
N LEU A 152 23.25 -2.91 -4.15
CA LEU A 152 22.63 -1.73 -3.55
C LEU A 152 22.28 -2.01 -2.09
N THR A 153 23.06 -1.41 -1.20
CA THR A 153 22.86 -1.47 0.25
C THR A 153 22.13 -0.22 0.72
N ASN A 154 21.09 -0.37 1.53
CA ASN A 154 20.41 0.73 2.20
C ASN A 154 20.34 0.46 3.70
N VAL A 155 20.70 1.46 4.49
CA VAL A 155 20.60 1.45 5.96
C VAL A 155 19.87 2.71 6.39
N GLN A 156 18.89 2.58 7.29
CA GLN A 156 18.17 3.71 7.84
C GLN A 156 17.95 3.52 9.35
N TYR A 157 18.13 4.60 10.09
CA TYR A 157 17.79 4.71 11.50
C TYR A 157 16.86 5.89 11.71
N ASN A 158 15.76 5.66 12.43
CA ASN A 158 14.82 6.71 12.84
C ASN A 158 14.63 6.67 14.34
N ASN A 159 14.52 7.85 14.95
CA ASN A 159 14.13 8.00 16.35
C ASN A 159 13.16 9.16 16.46
N VAL A 160 12.07 8.95 17.18
CA VAL A 160 11.13 9.98 17.56
C VAL A 160 10.79 9.82 19.03
N ASP A 161 10.76 10.92 19.78
CA ASP A 161 10.38 10.91 21.19
C ASP A 161 8.86 10.85 21.36
N THR A 162 8.42 10.35 22.51
CA THR A 162 7.01 10.42 22.91
C THR A 162 6.61 11.87 23.13
N TYR A 163 5.47 12.27 22.59
CA TYR A 163 4.96 13.63 22.74
C TYR A 163 3.46 13.65 23.01
N ALA A 164 3.01 14.71 23.67
CA ALA A 164 1.60 14.98 23.91
C ALA A 164 1.00 15.72 22.72
N VAL A 165 -0.24 15.41 22.39
CA VAL A 165 -1.07 16.16 21.43
C VAL A 165 -2.23 16.81 22.19
N ASP A 166 -2.59 18.03 21.80
CA ASP A 166 -3.74 18.73 22.32
C ASP A 166 -5.01 18.13 21.73
N ASN A 167 -5.45 17.02 22.32
CA ASN A 167 -6.62 16.29 21.86
C ASN A 167 -7.61 16.16 23.02
N PRO A 168 -8.90 16.51 22.85
CA PRO A 168 -9.91 16.39 23.90
C PRO A 168 -10.29 14.94 24.28
N GLY A 169 -9.67 13.92 23.65
CA GLY A 169 -9.94 12.50 23.91
C GLY A 169 -8.87 11.78 24.74
N ASP A 170 -9.08 10.49 24.98
CA ASP A 170 -8.20 9.63 25.79
C ASP A 170 -6.83 9.35 25.16
N PHE A 171 -6.59 9.80 23.92
CA PHE A 171 -5.35 9.59 23.16
C PHE A 171 -4.55 10.89 23.03
N SER A 172 -4.17 11.46 24.16
CA SER A 172 -3.38 12.69 24.23
C SER A 172 -1.87 12.48 24.05
N THR A 173 -1.41 11.23 23.89
CA THR A 173 0.02 10.90 23.82
C THR A 173 0.31 10.06 22.61
N VAL A 174 1.26 10.51 21.78
CA VAL A 174 1.83 9.71 20.67
C VAL A 174 3.11 9.04 21.15
N PHE A 175 3.17 7.72 21.04
CA PHE A 175 4.31 6.95 21.52
C PHE A 175 5.52 7.13 20.60
N GLY A 176 6.64 7.46 21.18
CA GLY A 176 7.91 7.51 20.50
C GLY A 176 8.35 6.13 19.99
N SER A 177 9.25 6.10 19.04
CA SER A 177 9.77 4.86 18.48
C SER A 177 11.20 4.99 17.98
N ARG A 178 11.91 3.86 18.00
CA ARG A 178 13.20 3.68 17.36
C ARG A 178 13.09 2.61 16.28
N VAL A 179 13.54 2.92 15.08
CA VAL A 179 13.41 2.05 13.90
C VAL A 179 14.75 1.87 13.23
N TRP A 180 15.09 0.62 12.92
CA TRP A 180 16.21 0.25 12.06
C TRP A 180 15.70 -0.48 10.83
N ASN A 181 16.17 -0.07 9.67
CA ASN A 181 15.96 -0.74 8.39
C ASN A 181 17.30 -1.02 7.74
N PHE A 182 17.49 -2.26 7.34
CA PHE A 182 18.61 -2.68 6.49
C PHE A 182 18.05 -3.42 5.30
N LYS A 183 18.51 -3.08 4.10
CA LYS A 183 18.13 -3.76 2.85
C LYS A 183 19.36 -3.89 1.97
N GLU A 184 19.54 -5.08 1.42
CA GLU A 184 20.57 -5.38 0.42
C GLU A 184 19.91 -6.01 -0.80
N ARG A 185 20.34 -5.55 -1.98
CA ARG A 185 19.98 -6.12 -3.27
C ARG A 185 21.23 -6.42 -4.06
N LEU A 186 21.42 -7.67 -4.42
CA LEU A 186 22.51 -8.16 -5.23
C LEU A 186 21.99 -8.63 -6.59
N ILE A 187 22.66 -8.22 -7.65
CA ILE A 187 22.34 -8.70 -9.00
C ILE A 187 23.62 -9.24 -9.61
N TYR A 188 23.55 -10.44 -10.12
CA TYR A 188 24.65 -11.09 -10.84
C TYR A 188 24.17 -11.54 -12.22
N ARG A 189 24.92 -11.11 -13.27
CA ARG A 189 24.65 -11.46 -14.68
C ARG A 189 25.82 -12.31 -15.20
N PRO A 190 25.83 -13.63 -14.92
CA PRO A 190 26.89 -14.51 -15.41
C PRO A 190 26.91 -14.56 -16.95
N LEU A 191 25.73 -14.53 -17.55
CA LEU A 191 25.49 -14.51 -18.99
C LEU A 191 24.59 -13.33 -19.35
N GLU A 192 24.61 -12.87 -20.60
CA GLU A 192 23.68 -11.84 -21.08
C GLU A 192 22.21 -12.31 -21.01
N THR A 193 22.00 -13.63 -21.08
CA THR A 193 20.68 -14.27 -21.02
C THR A 193 20.21 -14.61 -19.61
N LEU A 194 21.07 -14.51 -18.59
CA LEU A 194 20.74 -14.90 -17.21
C LEU A 194 21.02 -13.75 -16.22
N LYS A 195 19.96 -13.28 -15.57
CA LYS A 195 20.02 -12.34 -14.44
C LYS A 195 19.59 -13.05 -13.17
N LEU A 196 20.48 -13.10 -12.19
CA LEU A 196 20.20 -13.58 -10.84
C LEU A 196 20.07 -12.38 -9.91
N THR A 197 19.02 -12.34 -9.11
CA THR A 197 18.78 -11.27 -8.13
C THR A 197 18.62 -11.90 -6.74
N GLY A 198 19.41 -11.48 -5.77
CA GLY A 198 19.28 -11.82 -4.37
C GLY A 198 18.85 -10.60 -3.57
N ARG A 199 18.02 -10.78 -2.55
CA ARG A 199 17.59 -9.72 -1.63
C ARG A 199 17.65 -10.23 -0.20
N VAL A 200 18.05 -9.32 0.72
CA VAL A 200 18.00 -9.56 2.17
C VAL A 200 17.54 -8.28 2.83
N GLY A 201 16.69 -8.38 3.82
CA GLY A 201 16.20 -7.26 4.62
C GLY A 201 16.13 -7.61 6.10
N TYR A 202 16.41 -6.63 6.92
CA TYR A 202 16.20 -6.68 8.36
C TYR A 202 15.49 -5.41 8.80
N TYR A 203 14.48 -5.57 9.63
CA TYR A 203 13.70 -4.51 10.23
C TYR A 203 13.64 -4.71 11.74
N PHE A 204 13.81 -3.63 12.49
CA PHE A 204 13.59 -3.59 13.92
C PHE A 204 12.89 -2.30 14.30
N ARG A 205 11.84 -2.38 15.10
CA ARG A 205 11.15 -1.24 15.70
C ARG A 205 10.90 -1.52 17.17
N GLU A 206 11.24 -0.55 18.02
CA GLU A 206 10.84 -0.52 19.42
C GLU A 206 9.96 0.70 19.61
N ARG A 207 8.77 0.50 20.20
CA ARG A 207 7.81 1.56 20.49
C ARG A 207 7.72 1.78 21.98
N ASN A 208 7.94 3.02 22.41
CA ASN A 208 8.01 3.42 23.81
C ASN A 208 6.58 3.63 24.37
N LYS A 209 6.02 2.61 24.99
CA LYS A 209 4.75 2.72 25.70
C LYS A 209 4.97 3.12 27.16
N PRO A 210 3.98 3.76 27.82
CA PRO A 210 4.01 3.94 29.26
C PRO A 210 4.05 2.60 30.01
N GLY A 211 4.86 2.53 31.06
CA GLY A 211 5.00 1.33 31.89
C GLY A 211 6.26 0.50 31.59
N ASP A 212 6.27 -0.72 32.13
CA ASP A 212 7.45 -1.58 32.11
C ASP A 212 7.55 -2.48 30.86
N THR A 213 6.58 -2.38 29.97
CA THR A 213 6.52 -3.21 28.75
C THR A 213 6.59 -2.32 27.51
N GLN A 214 7.50 -2.67 26.59
CA GLN A 214 7.67 -2.00 25.29
C GLN A 214 7.29 -2.95 24.16
N ASP A 215 6.66 -2.44 23.09
CA ASP A 215 6.43 -3.25 21.91
C ASP A 215 7.70 -3.30 21.06
N ARG A 216 8.12 -4.50 20.68
CA ARG A 216 9.20 -4.73 19.73
C ARG A 216 8.70 -5.48 18.50
N TYR A 217 9.05 -4.99 17.36
CA TYR A 217 8.74 -5.58 16.07
C TYR A 217 10.03 -5.93 15.35
N ARG A 218 10.09 -7.13 14.74
CA ARG A 218 11.25 -7.60 13.96
C ARG A 218 10.77 -8.16 12.63
N GLY A 219 11.45 -7.79 11.57
CA GLY A 219 11.22 -8.36 10.25
C GLY A 219 12.51 -8.92 9.67
N PHE A 220 12.41 -10.11 9.10
CA PHE A 220 13.45 -10.69 8.26
C PHE A 220 12.85 -10.99 6.91
N SER A 221 13.48 -10.51 5.85
CA SER A 221 13.05 -10.80 4.49
C SER A 221 14.23 -11.25 3.65
N GLY A 222 13.95 -12.08 2.67
CA GLY A 222 14.94 -12.55 1.75
C GLY A 222 14.32 -13.17 0.52
N GLY A 223 15.10 -13.29 -0.55
CA GLY A 223 14.62 -13.91 -1.76
C GLY A 223 15.69 -14.04 -2.81
N MET A 224 15.47 -14.96 -3.71
CA MET A 224 16.28 -15.19 -4.89
C MET A 224 15.38 -15.29 -6.12
N LYS A 225 15.77 -14.63 -7.20
CA LYS A 225 15.04 -14.61 -8.47
C LYS A 225 16.01 -14.87 -9.62
N ALA A 226 15.66 -15.75 -10.52
CA ALA A 226 16.38 -16.03 -11.74
C ALA A 226 15.51 -15.63 -12.94
N ASN A 227 16.02 -14.74 -13.78
CA ASN A 227 15.40 -14.38 -15.04
C ASN A 227 16.27 -14.92 -16.18
N TYR A 228 15.72 -15.85 -16.96
CA TYR A 228 16.39 -16.45 -18.10
C TYR A 228 15.69 -16.04 -19.40
N THR A 229 16.45 -15.41 -20.30
CA THR A 229 15.98 -15.00 -21.62
C THR A 229 16.43 -16.04 -22.64
N PHE A 230 15.50 -16.87 -23.15
CA PHE A 230 15.81 -17.87 -24.18
C PHE A 230 16.16 -17.22 -25.51
N ASN A 231 15.41 -16.16 -25.85
CA ASN A 231 15.59 -15.34 -27.04
C ASN A 231 14.81 -14.02 -26.86
N ILE A 232 14.83 -13.14 -27.87
CA ILE A 232 14.13 -11.84 -27.82
C ILE A 232 12.60 -11.95 -27.64
N MET A 233 12.02 -13.13 -27.87
CA MET A 233 10.57 -13.36 -27.78
C MET A 233 10.16 -14.07 -26.50
N SER A 234 11.08 -14.72 -25.78
CA SER A 234 10.70 -15.57 -24.67
C SER A 234 11.65 -15.44 -23.48
N ASN A 235 11.08 -15.34 -22.28
CA ASN A 235 11.79 -15.33 -21.01
C ASN A 235 11.02 -16.10 -19.93
N LEU A 236 11.78 -16.62 -18.97
CA LEU A 236 11.29 -17.31 -17.79
C LEU A 236 11.85 -16.62 -16.57
N GLU A 237 10.98 -16.31 -15.63
CA GLU A 237 11.33 -15.89 -14.27
C GLU A 237 10.93 -16.99 -13.30
N VAL A 238 11.84 -17.35 -12.41
CA VAL A 238 11.56 -18.23 -11.27
C VAL A 238 12.09 -17.56 -10.03
N GLY A 239 11.30 -17.54 -8.97
CA GLY A 239 11.68 -16.89 -7.73
C GLY A 239 11.23 -17.65 -6.50
N TYR A 240 11.97 -17.43 -5.43
CA TYR A 240 11.62 -17.81 -4.07
C TYR A 240 11.77 -16.59 -3.17
N THR A 241 10.79 -16.34 -2.32
CA THR A 241 10.85 -15.30 -1.31
C THR A 241 10.42 -15.81 0.05
N PHE A 242 11.02 -15.21 1.05
CA PHE A 242 10.74 -15.43 2.46
C PHE A 242 10.53 -14.07 3.13
N ASP A 243 9.48 -13.94 3.91
CA ASP A 243 9.27 -12.78 4.77
C ASP A 243 8.71 -13.22 6.13
N GLN A 244 9.33 -12.74 7.19
CA GLN A 244 8.92 -12.99 8.58
C GLN A 244 8.71 -11.66 9.27
N TYR A 245 7.64 -11.58 10.06
CA TYR A 245 7.34 -10.45 10.90
C TYR A 245 6.90 -10.91 12.28
N ASP A 246 7.66 -10.52 13.30
CA ASP A 246 7.44 -10.89 14.70
C ASP A 246 7.08 -9.65 15.52
N LYS A 247 6.15 -9.80 16.47
CA LYS A 247 5.92 -8.87 17.57
C LYS A 247 6.26 -9.54 18.88
N SER A 248 6.85 -8.78 19.80
CA SER A 248 7.11 -9.21 21.17
C SER A 248 6.87 -8.07 22.15
N ASP A 249 6.49 -8.44 23.37
CA ASP A 249 6.45 -7.56 24.51
C ASP A 249 7.78 -7.66 25.27
N TYR A 250 8.54 -6.56 25.25
CA TYR A 250 9.79 -6.45 26.01
C TYR A 250 9.52 -5.95 27.41
N GLN A 251 9.76 -6.81 28.38
CA GLN A 251 9.65 -6.51 29.82
C GLN A 251 10.96 -5.90 30.30
N SER A 252 11.00 -4.58 30.44
CA SER A 252 12.24 -3.81 30.74
C SER A 252 12.88 -4.18 32.08
N LEU A 253 12.08 -4.46 33.11
CA LEU A 253 12.55 -4.86 34.43
C LEU A 253 13.28 -6.21 34.40
N TYR A 254 12.77 -7.18 33.65
CA TYR A 254 13.35 -8.53 33.57
C TYR A 254 14.28 -8.71 32.37
N LYS A 255 14.41 -7.68 31.50
CA LYS A 255 15.14 -7.74 30.22
C LYS A 255 14.77 -8.96 29.36
N ASN A 256 13.48 -9.28 29.37
CA ASN A 256 12.93 -10.44 28.68
C ASN A 256 12.04 -10.01 27.51
N ASP A 257 12.24 -10.66 26.37
CA ASP A 257 11.41 -10.50 25.16
C ASP A 257 10.43 -11.68 25.08
N VAL A 258 9.14 -11.42 25.20
CA VAL A 258 8.09 -12.42 25.07
C VAL A 258 7.44 -12.27 23.71
N ARG A 259 7.76 -13.14 22.77
CA ARG A 259 7.17 -13.14 21.43
C ARG A 259 5.74 -13.67 21.52
N ASP A 260 4.79 -12.88 21.07
CA ASP A 260 3.35 -13.16 21.11
C ASP A 260 2.70 -13.18 19.72
N TYR A 261 3.46 -12.80 18.68
CA TYR A 261 3.02 -12.81 17.28
C TYR A 261 4.19 -13.16 16.35
N SER A 262 3.93 -14.05 15.39
CA SER A 262 4.87 -14.38 14.32
C SER A 262 4.12 -14.76 13.05
N ASN A 263 4.30 -13.99 11.99
CA ASN A 263 3.82 -14.33 10.65
C ASN A 263 5.01 -14.64 9.74
N VAL A 264 4.99 -15.82 9.13
CA VAL A 264 6.08 -16.29 8.26
C VAL A 264 5.49 -16.73 6.92
N GLN A 265 5.96 -16.11 5.86
CA GLN A 265 5.53 -16.43 4.49
C GLN A 265 6.69 -16.96 3.67
N HIS A 266 6.44 -18.05 2.94
CA HIS A 266 7.33 -18.59 1.91
C HIS A 266 6.56 -18.60 0.60
N ASN A 267 7.09 -17.93 -0.41
CA ASN A 267 6.48 -17.89 -1.74
C ASN A 267 7.45 -18.43 -2.80
N VAL A 268 6.96 -19.30 -3.66
CA VAL A 268 7.65 -19.76 -4.87
C VAL A 268 6.81 -19.36 -6.06
N HIS A 269 7.41 -18.72 -7.05
CA HIS A 269 6.69 -18.35 -8.27
C HIS A 269 7.48 -18.71 -9.53
N ALA A 270 6.73 -18.94 -10.61
CA ALA A 270 7.27 -19.08 -11.95
C ALA A 270 6.42 -18.28 -12.93
N LEU A 271 7.07 -17.54 -13.83
CA LEU A 271 6.43 -16.69 -14.82
C LEU A 271 7.10 -16.87 -16.17
N TYR A 272 6.35 -17.25 -17.17
CA TYR A 272 6.83 -17.38 -18.55
C TYR A 272 6.12 -16.38 -19.46
N ASN A 273 6.89 -15.65 -20.23
CA ASN A 273 6.41 -14.71 -21.23
C ASN A 273 6.84 -15.15 -22.62
N TYR A 274 5.90 -15.11 -23.57
CA TYR A 274 6.17 -15.35 -24.97
C TYR A 274 5.52 -14.26 -25.84
N THR A 275 6.32 -13.60 -26.68
CA THR A 275 5.87 -12.52 -27.56
C THR A 275 5.78 -13.02 -29.00
N PHE A 276 4.57 -13.15 -29.52
CA PHE A 276 4.29 -13.53 -30.92
C PHE A 276 4.50 -12.34 -31.86
N ASN A 277 5.22 -12.56 -32.93
CA ASN A 277 5.45 -11.55 -33.99
C ASN A 277 5.92 -10.18 -33.44
N GLY A 278 6.59 -10.14 -32.29
CA GLY A 278 7.04 -8.92 -31.65
C GLY A 278 5.92 -7.98 -31.18
N LYS A 279 4.65 -8.42 -31.16
CA LYS A 279 3.48 -7.57 -30.89
C LYS A 279 2.55 -8.12 -29.79
N HIS A 280 2.27 -9.41 -29.82
CA HIS A 280 1.29 -10.03 -28.92
C HIS A 280 2.03 -10.81 -27.85
N THR A 281 1.66 -10.66 -26.59
CA THR A 281 2.37 -11.35 -25.50
C THR A 281 1.43 -12.26 -24.74
N LEU A 282 1.82 -13.54 -24.62
CA LEU A 282 1.23 -14.48 -23.69
C LEU A 282 2.10 -14.52 -22.43
N THR A 283 1.48 -14.31 -21.29
CA THR A 283 2.09 -14.49 -19.98
C THR A 283 1.37 -15.62 -19.27
N VAL A 284 2.08 -16.62 -18.79
CA VAL A 284 1.55 -17.68 -17.92
C VAL A 284 2.38 -17.76 -16.66
N GLY A 285 1.74 -18.01 -15.54
CA GLY A 285 2.43 -18.09 -14.26
C GLY A 285 1.75 -19.02 -13.28
N ALA A 286 2.49 -19.42 -12.27
CA ALA A 286 2.02 -20.18 -11.14
C ALA A 286 2.76 -19.76 -9.88
N ASP A 287 2.03 -19.71 -8.76
CA ASP A 287 2.57 -19.36 -7.45
C ASP A 287 2.17 -20.42 -6.42
N TYR A 288 3.04 -20.60 -5.42
CA TYR A 288 2.75 -21.35 -4.21
C TYR A 288 3.17 -20.54 -3.00
N LEU A 289 2.22 -20.28 -2.11
CA LEU A 289 2.43 -19.55 -0.87
C LEU A 289 2.12 -20.45 0.33
N ARG A 290 3.08 -20.56 1.25
CA ARG A 290 2.85 -21.08 2.61
C ARG A 290 2.82 -19.89 3.56
N ASP A 291 1.69 -19.71 4.24
CA ASP A 291 1.45 -18.65 5.22
C ASP A 291 1.25 -19.26 6.61
N TYR A 292 2.19 -19.01 7.53
CA TYR A 292 2.17 -19.44 8.91
C TYR A 292 1.90 -18.25 9.81
N LEU A 293 1.00 -18.39 10.77
CA LEU A 293 0.66 -17.36 11.75
C LEU A 293 0.52 -17.97 13.15
N MET A 294 1.36 -17.51 14.07
CA MET A 294 1.19 -17.62 15.53
C MET A 294 0.75 -16.28 16.07
N SER A 295 -0.28 -16.22 16.90
CA SER A 295 -0.83 -14.96 17.37
C SER A 295 -1.36 -15.07 18.80
N TYR A 296 -1.07 -14.03 19.61
CA TYR A 296 -1.70 -13.80 20.91
C TYR A 296 -3.24 -13.65 20.85
N GLN A 297 -3.77 -13.46 19.65
CA GLN A 297 -5.21 -13.37 19.39
C GLN A 297 -5.86 -14.74 19.22
N PHE A 298 -5.10 -15.83 19.25
CA PHE A 298 -5.60 -17.19 19.24
C PHE A 298 -5.60 -17.78 20.66
N THR A 299 -6.40 -18.79 20.89
CA THR A 299 -6.38 -19.52 22.16
C THR A 299 -4.99 -20.09 22.42
N ASP A 300 -4.43 -19.82 23.60
CA ASP A 300 -3.12 -20.34 24.05
C ASP A 300 -1.95 -20.00 23.09
N ASN A 301 -2.00 -18.86 22.41
CA ASN A 301 -1.03 -18.44 21.39
C ASN A 301 -0.82 -19.53 20.31
N ALA A 302 -1.89 -20.20 19.92
CA ALA A 302 -1.85 -21.25 18.91
C ALA A 302 -1.30 -20.74 17.57
N ASP A 303 -0.95 -21.67 16.72
CA ASP A 303 -0.49 -21.39 15.36
C ASP A 303 -1.34 -22.10 14.32
N HIS A 304 -1.43 -21.47 13.16
CA HIS A 304 -2.13 -21.99 12.00
C HIS A 304 -1.28 -21.80 10.74
N THR A 305 -1.44 -22.70 9.79
CA THR A 305 -0.74 -22.61 8.49
C THR A 305 -1.75 -22.78 7.36
N MET A 306 -1.66 -21.90 6.36
CA MET A 306 -2.46 -21.99 5.14
C MET A 306 -1.55 -22.14 3.93
N HIS A 307 -1.93 -22.97 2.99
CA HIS A 307 -1.26 -23.14 1.70
C HIS A 307 -2.15 -22.62 0.59
N THR A 308 -1.57 -21.75 -0.25
CA THR A 308 -2.24 -21.25 -1.45
C THR A 308 -1.48 -21.73 -2.67
N THR A 309 -2.19 -22.27 -3.65
CA THR A 309 -1.63 -22.63 -4.95
C THR A 309 -2.49 -21.96 -6.02
N ASP A 310 -1.83 -21.36 -6.99
CA ASP A 310 -2.54 -20.71 -8.07
C ASP A 310 -1.82 -20.85 -9.41
N ALA A 311 -2.59 -20.63 -10.47
CA ALA A 311 -2.07 -20.54 -11.83
C ALA A 311 -2.86 -19.49 -12.60
N PHE A 312 -2.18 -18.73 -13.45
CA PHE A 312 -2.82 -17.73 -14.27
C PHE A 312 -2.25 -17.65 -15.67
N GLY A 313 -3.08 -17.14 -16.58
CA GLY A 313 -2.70 -16.83 -17.95
C GLY A 313 -3.26 -15.48 -18.36
N GLN A 314 -2.49 -14.72 -19.12
CA GLN A 314 -2.89 -13.44 -19.67
C GLN A 314 -2.40 -13.32 -21.11
N PHE A 315 -3.27 -12.86 -22.00
CA PHE A 315 -2.94 -12.57 -23.38
C PHE A 315 -3.10 -11.08 -23.66
N ASP A 316 -2.02 -10.46 -24.07
CA ASP A 316 -1.94 -9.06 -24.50
C ASP A 316 -1.95 -9.02 -26.03
N TRP A 317 -3.11 -8.68 -26.58
CA TRP A 317 -3.37 -8.64 -28.01
C TRP A 317 -3.31 -7.21 -28.54
N ASN A 318 -2.42 -6.97 -29.48
CA ASN A 318 -2.19 -5.67 -30.13
C ASN A 318 -2.50 -5.79 -31.65
N PRO A 319 -3.78 -5.88 -32.06
CA PRO A 319 -4.14 -6.07 -33.48
C PRO A 319 -3.74 -4.88 -34.34
N THR A 320 -3.74 -3.68 -33.78
CA THR A 320 -3.30 -2.45 -34.44
C THR A 320 -2.45 -1.60 -33.49
N GLU A 321 -1.79 -0.58 -34.00
CA GLU A 321 -1.05 0.39 -33.17
C GLU A 321 -1.97 1.21 -32.24
N ARG A 322 -3.28 1.24 -32.55
CA ARG A 322 -4.28 2.02 -31.82
C ARG A 322 -5.06 1.18 -30.83
N LEU A 323 -5.21 -0.11 -31.07
CA LEU A 323 -6.01 -1.02 -30.24
C LEU A 323 -5.14 -1.99 -29.50
N ASN A 324 -5.28 -2.01 -28.17
CA ASN A 324 -4.71 -3.02 -27.30
C ASN A 324 -5.84 -3.65 -26.48
N VAL A 325 -5.84 -4.97 -26.42
CA VAL A 325 -6.79 -5.76 -25.61
C VAL A 325 -5.99 -6.71 -24.73
N ILE A 326 -6.30 -6.75 -23.44
CA ILE A 326 -5.74 -7.72 -22.49
C ILE A 326 -6.89 -8.58 -21.97
N ALA A 327 -6.73 -9.90 -22.04
CA ALA A 327 -7.62 -10.86 -21.41
C ALA A 327 -6.80 -11.76 -20.50
N GLY A 328 -7.27 -11.99 -19.28
CA GLY A 328 -6.60 -12.80 -18.28
C GLY A 328 -7.54 -13.65 -17.47
N LEU A 329 -7.05 -14.75 -16.96
CA LEU A 329 -7.75 -15.67 -16.09
C LEU A 329 -6.79 -16.22 -15.05
N ARG A 330 -7.21 -16.25 -13.77
CA ARG A 330 -6.47 -16.86 -12.68
C ARG A 330 -7.35 -17.82 -11.90
N PHE A 331 -6.77 -18.92 -11.49
CA PHE A 331 -7.39 -19.88 -10.59
C PHE A 331 -6.57 -19.96 -9.30
N ASP A 332 -7.22 -19.82 -8.15
CA ASP A 332 -6.62 -19.91 -6.82
C ASP A 332 -7.28 -21.03 -6.00
N TYR A 333 -6.46 -21.75 -5.23
CA TYR A 333 -6.88 -22.75 -4.27
C TYR A 333 -6.22 -22.51 -2.91
N PHE A 334 -7.05 -22.48 -1.85
CA PHE A 334 -6.65 -22.27 -0.46
C PHE A 334 -6.95 -23.55 0.33
N SER A 335 -5.93 -24.17 0.91
CA SER A 335 -6.06 -25.49 1.55
C SER A 335 -6.93 -25.49 2.79
N ASP A 336 -6.76 -24.51 3.66
CA ASP A 336 -7.38 -24.49 5.00
C ASP A 336 -8.86 -24.12 4.94
N SER A 337 -9.19 -23.11 4.18
CA SER A 337 -10.59 -22.70 3.92
C SER A 337 -11.27 -23.53 2.83
N ASN A 338 -10.54 -24.43 2.15
CA ASN A 338 -10.98 -25.17 0.96
C ASN A 338 -11.64 -24.28 -0.11
N VAL A 339 -11.22 -23.03 -0.18
CA VAL A 339 -11.74 -22.05 -1.12
C VAL A 339 -11.10 -22.26 -2.49
N ARG A 340 -11.94 -22.23 -3.53
CA ARG A 340 -11.51 -22.23 -4.94
C ARG A 340 -12.10 -21.00 -5.59
N HIS A 341 -11.27 -20.23 -6.28
CA HIS A 341 -11.72 -19.01 -6.93
C HIS A 341 -11.17 -18.86 -8.34
N LEU A 342 -12.00 -18.35 -9.24
CA LEU A 342 -11.64 -18.03 -10.62
C LEU A 342 -11.80 -16.53 -10.84
N SER A 343 -10.74 -15.84 -11.23
CA SER A 343 -10.69 -14.37 -11.39
C SER A 343 -10.43 -14.01 -12.86
N PRO A 344 -11.48 -13.69 -13.66
CA PRO A 344 -11.31 -13.16 -15.01
C PRO A 344 -10.97 -11.66 -15.00
N HIS A 345 -10.26 -11.24 -16.04
CA HIS A 345 -9.97 -9.84 -16.36
C HIS A 345 -10.04 -9.60 -17.86
N LEU A 346 -10.63 -8.48 -18.24
CA LEU A 346 -10.66 -7.99 -19.62
C LEU A 346 -10.41 -6.48 -19.62
N GLY A 347 -9.39 -6.04 -20.35
CA GLY A 347 -9.07 -4.63 -20.52
C GLY A 347 -8.93 -4.27 -21.98
N MET A 348 -9.40 -3.10 -22.37
CA MET A 348 -9.25 -2.58 -23.73
C MET A 348 -8.77 -1.14 -23.69
N MET A 349 -7.86 -0.79 -24.56
CA MET A 349 -7.42 0.59 -24.78
C MET A 349 -7.47 0.91 -26.27
N TYR A 350 -8.03 2.08 -26.59
CA TYR A 350 -8.06 2.60 -27.95
C TYR A 350 -7.45 4.01 -27.99
N LYS A 351 -6.48 4.21 -28.88
CA LYS A 351 -5.75 5.49 -29.06
C LYS A 351 -6.31 6.27 -30.23
N ILE A 352 -6.69 7.54 -29.99
CA ILE A 352 -7.18 8.50 -30.98
C ILE A 352 -6.32 9.76 -30.90
N GLY A 353 -5.29 9.86 -31.73
CA GLY A 353 -4.34 10.97 -31.66
C GLY A 353 -3.67 11.06 -30.27
N ASN A 354 -3.91 12.15 -29.58
CA ASN A 354 -3.40 12.39 -28.22
C ASN A 354 -4.30 11.85 -27.10
N CYS A 355 -5.44 11.23 -27.44
CA CYS A 355 -6.38 10.66 -26.51
C CYS A 355 -6.20 9.14 -26.39
N SER A 356 -6.31 8.61 -25.19
CA SER A 356 -6.41 7.18 -24.90
C SER A 356 -7.71 6.91 -24.15
N LEU A 357 -8.57 6.09 -24.72
CA LEU A 357 -9.79 5.61 -24.09
C LEU A 357 -9.52 4.20 -23.55
N ARG A 358 -9.90 3.94 -22.32
CA ARG A 358 -9.75 2.61 -21.68
C ARG A 358 -11.07 2.17 -21.09
N GLY A 359 -11.33 0.88 -21.19
CA GLY A 359 -12.42 0.20 -20.48
C GLY A 359 -11.90 -1.08 -19.89
N SER A 360 -12.29 -1.42 -18.68
CA SER A 360 -11.91 -2.69 -18.08
C SER A 360 -13.00 -3.28 -17.21
N TYR A 361 -13.02 -4.61 -17.19
CA TYR A 361 -13.71 -5.43 -16.22
C TYR A 361 -12.70 -6.32 -15.52
N SER A 362 -12.78 -6.41 -14.21
CA SER A 362 -11.98 -7.35 -13.42
C SER A 362 -12.79 -7.89 -12.24
N GLN A 363 -12.58 -9.16 -11.95
CA GLN A 363 -13.08 -9.77 -10.74
C GLN A 363 -11.94 -9.82 -9.71
N GLY A 364 -12.21 -9.30 -8.52
CA GLY A 364 -11.35 -9.43 -7.36
C GLY A 364 -11.93 -10.41 -6.36
N PHE A 365 -11.08 -10.98 -5.54
CA PHE A 365 -11.50 -11.76 -4.40
C PHE A 365 -10.53 -11.62 -3.23
N ARG A 366 -11.00 -11.97 -2.04
CA ARG A 366 -10.21 -12.09 -0.84
C ARG A 366 -10.64 -13.34 -0.07
N SER A 367 -9.71 -14.25 0.13
CA SER A 367 -9.91 -15.38 1.04
C SER A 367 -9.94 -14.91 2.48
N PRO A 368 -10.72 -15.54 3.38
CA PRO A 368 -10.58 -15.31 4.82
C PRO A 368 -9.14 -15.49 5.28
N THR A 369 -8.68 -14.62 6.15
CA THR A 369 -7.36 -14.74 6.79
C THR A 369 -7.39 -15.75 7.93
N LEU A 370 -6.24 -16.30 8.32
CA LEU A 370 -6.13 -17.19 9.47
C LEU A 370 -6.68 -16.53 10.74
N LYS A 371 -6.46 -15.22 10.89
CA LYS A 371 -7.01 -14.44 12.00
C LYS A 371 -8.54 -14.40 11.98
N GLU A 372 -9.14 -14.12 10.85
CA GLU A 372 -10.61 -14.06 10.71
C GLU A 372 -11.28 -15.41 10.96
N MET A 373 -10.57 -16.51 10.67
CA MET A 373 -11.08 -17.87 10.90
C MET A 373 -10.92 -18.35 12.34
N TYR A 374 -9.80 -18.01 13.02
CA TYR A 374 -9.42 -18.69 14.27
C TYR A 374 -9.27 -17.78 15.48
N MET A 375 -9.56 -16.48 15.38
CA MET A 375 -9.45 -15.54 16.49
C MET A 375 -10.35 -15.93 17.67
N VAL A 376 -9.79 -15.89 18.88
CA VAL A 376 -10.50 -15.85 20.15
C VAL A 376 -9.78 -14.83 21.03
N PHE A 377 -10.23 -13.59 20.96
CA PHE A 377 -9.47 -12.47 21.52
C PHE A 377 -10.29 -11.64 22.48
N ASN A 378 -9.75 -11.46 23.69
CA ASN A 378 -10.30 -10.55 24.69
C ASN A 378 -9.67 -9.17 24.52
N MET A 379 -10.41 -8.23 23.98
CA MET A 379 -9.98 -6.85 23.81
C MET A 379 -10.07 -6.08 25.12
N ALA A 380 -9.02 -6.19 25.95
CA ALA A 380 -8.87 -5.47 27.21
C ALA A 380 -10.09 -5.56 28.18
N ASN A 381 -10.74 -6.70 28.23
CA ASN A 381 -11.99 -6.95 28.97
C ASN A 381 -13.19 -6.08 28.56
N MET A 382 -13.08 -5.33 27.48
CA MET A 382 -14.21 -4.57 26.93
C MET A 382 -15.11 -5.46 26.08
N MET A 383 -14.52 -6.41 25.32
CA MET A 383 -15.25 -7.21 24.36
C MET A 383 -14.45 -8.46 23.94
N MET A 384 -15.17 -9.56 23.70
CA MET A 384 -14.61 -10.73 23.01
C MET A 384 -14.78 -10.60 21.50
N ILE A 385 -13.79 -11.07 20.75
CA ILE A 385 -13.84 -11.19 19.28
C ILE A 385 -13.57 -12.64 18.89
N TYR A 386 -14.48 -13.22 18.11
CA TYR A 386 -14.41 -14.61 17.67
C TYR A 386 -14.22 -14.71 16.17
N GLY A 387 -13.31 -15.56 15.75
CA GLY A 387 -13.17 -16.00 14.37
C GLY A 387 -14.31 -16.93 13.95
N ASN A 388 -14.36 -17.20 12.64
CA ASN A 388 -15.36 -18.11 12.07
C ASN A 388 -14.74 -18.91 10.92
N PRO A 389 -14.51 -20.22 11.10
CA PRO A 389 -13.94 -21.08 10.06
C PRO A 389 -14.84 -21.26 8.82
N ASP A 390 -16.15 -20.99 8.95
CA ASP A 390 -17.14 -21.14 7.87
C ASP A 390 -17.25 -19.91 6.96
N LEU A 391 -16.33 -18.95 7.08
CA LEU A 391 -16.30 -17.75 6.25
C LEU A 391 -16.12 -18.09 4.77
N LYS A 392 -16.91 -17.42 3.93
CA LYS A 392 -16.78 -17.43 2.47
C LYS A 392 -15.87 -16.30 2.02
N SER A 393 -15.21 -16.48 0.88
CA SER A 393 -14.44 -15.40 0.27
C SER A 393 -15.30 -14.19 -0.08
N GLU A 394 -14.74 -13.01 0.16
CA GLU A 394 -15.26 -11.78 -0.46
C GLU A 394 -14.98 -11.80 -1.96
N THR A 395 -15.92 -11.32 -2.74
CA THR A 395 -15.75 -11.17 -4.19
C THR A 395 -16.16 -9.78 -4.63
N SER A 396 -15.51 -9.25 -5.65
CA SER A 396 -15.90 -7.98 -6.24
C SER A 396 -15.89 -8.06 -7.76
N HIS A 397 -16.82 -7.32 -8.39
CA HIS A 397 -16.82 -7.07 -9.82
C HIS A 397 -16.55 -5.58 -10.04
N ASN A 398 -15.41 -5.27 -10.63
CA ASN A 398 -15.00 -3.91 -10.93
C ASN A 398 -15.18 -3.61 -12.41
N PHE A 399 -15.90 -2.55 -12.71
CA PHE A 399 -16.05 -1.97 -14.03
C PHE A 399 -15.42 -0.58 -14.03
N SER A 400 -14.56 -0.28 -14.98
CA SER A 400 -13.98 1.05 -15.09
C SER A 400 -13.88 1.52 -16.54
N VAL A 401 -14.06 2.82 -16.71
CA VAL A 401 -13.89 3.52 -17.99
C VAL A 401 -13.05 4.77 -17.76
N SER A 402 -12.05 4.99 -18.60
CA SER A 402 -11.24 6.20 -18.50
C SER A 402 -10.94 6.83 -19.86
N ALA A 403 -10.77 8.14 -19.83
CA ALA A 403 -10.25 8.95 -20.92
C ALA A 403 -9.02 9.71 -20.44
N GLU A 404 -7.95 9.64 -21.20
CA GLU A 404 -6.71 10.37 -20.94
C GLU A 404 -6.30 11.15 -22.20
N TYR A 405 -5.97 12.43 -22.03
CA TYR A 405 -5.40 13.28 -23.06
C TYR A 405 -4.01 13.71 -22.64
N THR A 406 -3.02 13.38 -23.45
CA THR A 406 -1.62 13.77 -23.23
C THR A 406 -1.09 14.50 -24.46
N LYS A 407 -0.74 15.75 -24.31
CA LYS A 407 -0.11 16.53 -25.38
C LYS A 407 0.98 17.44 -24.82
N SER A 408 2.20 17.25 -25.30
CA SER A 408 3.35 18.07 -24.92
C SER A 408 3.55 18.11 -23.39
N ARG A 409 3.14 19.21 -22.77
CA ARG A 409 3.29 19.51 -21.33
C ARG A 409 2.05 19.22 -20.49
N TYR A 410 0.92 18.91 -21.13
CA TYR A 410 -0.37 18.74 -20.48
C TYR A 410 -0.77 17.27 -20.42
N ASN A 411 -1.27 16.85 -19.28
CA ASN A 411 -1.95 15.56 -19.10
C ASN A 411 -3.27 15.80 -18.36
N PHE A 412 -4.35 15.26 -18.90
CA PHE A 412 -5.70 15.27 -18.32
C PHE A 412 -6.19 13.82 -18.31
N SER A 413 -6.71 13.36 -17.21
CA SER A 413 -7.37 12.06 -17.15
C SER A 413 -8.63 12.11 -16.28
N ILE A 414 -9.63 11.36 -16.70
CA ILE A 414 -10.84 11.10 -15.94
C ILE A 414 -11.15 9.63 -15.99
N THR A 415 -11.50 9.06 -14.85
CA THR A 415 -11.87 7.65 -14.70
C THR A 415 -13.15 7.55 -13.90
N GLY A 416 -14.14 6.87 -14.43
CA GLY A 416 -15.31 6.43 -13.67
C GLY A 416 -15.18 4.93 -13.37
N TYR A 417 -15.61 4.51 -12.18
CA TYR A 417 -15.58 3.11 -11.78
C TYR A 417 -16.80 2.73 -10.96
N TYR A 418 -17.15 1.44 -11.01
CA TYR A 418 -18.22 0.84 -10.22
C TYR A 418 -17.78 -0.52 -9.71
N ASN A 419 -17.84 -0.72 -8.39
CA ASN A 419 -17.49 -1.95 -7.70
C ASN A 419 -18.73 -2.57 -7.05
N LEU A 420 -19.01 -3.83 -7.39
CA LEU A 420 -20.01 -4.68 -6.75
C LEU A 420 -19.30 -5.64 -5.80
N VAL A 421 -19.44 -5.46 -4.48
CA VAL A 421 -18.81 -6.31 -3.47
C VAL A 421 -19.83 -7.23 -2.84
N HIS A 422 -19.51 -8.53 -2.77
CA HIS A 422 -20.34 -9.57 -2.19
C HIS A 422 -19.61 -10.30 -1.07
N ASN A 423 -20.37 -10.84 -0.11
CA ASN A 423 -19.85 -11.63 1.01
C ASN A 423 -18.75 -10.93 1.81
N ARG A 424 -18.86 -9.63 2.04
CA ARG A 424 -17.85 -8.88 2.77
C ARG A 424 -17.65 -9.48 4.16
N ILE A 425 -16.39 -9.75 4.52
CA ILE A 425 -16.02 -10.27 5.84
C ILE A 425 -15.92 -9.11 6.81
N ASN A 426 -16.71 -9.18 7.87
CA ASN A 426 -16.75 -8.16 8.91
C ASN A 426 -17.18 -8.78 10.24
N THR A 427 -17.06 -8.04 11.34
CA THR A 427 -17.57 -8.47 12.63
C THR A 427 -18.99 -7.96 12.87
N VAL A 428 -19.82 -8.81 13.44
CA VAL A 428 -21.17 -8.45 13.95
C VAL A 428 -21.30 -8.89 15.39
N TYR A 429 -22.13 -8.19 16.15
CA TYR A 429 -22.42 -8.58 17.53
C TYR A 429 -23.23 -9.88 17.57
N SER A 430 -22.86 -10.77 18.51
CA SER A 430 -23.57 -12.02 18.82
C SER A 430 -23.87 -12.08 20.32
N GLU A 431 -25.04 -12.63 20.66
CA GLU A 431 -25.41 -12.92 22.06
C GLU A 431 -24.85 -14.27 22.55
N ASP A 432 -24.65 -15.21 21.62
CA ASP A 432 -24.10 -16.53 21.90
C ASP A 432 -23.17 -17.00 20.77
N PRO A 433 -21.85 -17.03 20.97
CA PRO A 433 -21.13 -16.50 22.12
C PRO A 433 -21.20 -14.96 22.21
N LYS A 434 -21.27 -14.45 23.42
CA LYS A 434 -21.37 -13.00 23.62
C LYS A 434 -20.10 -12.27 23.17
N GLY A 435 -20.22 -11.39 22.19
CA GLY A 435 -19.11 -10.63 21.63
C GLY A 435 -19.30 -10.29 20.17
N GLN A 436 -18.21 -9.98 19.50
CA GLN A 436 -18.18 -9.79 18.05
C GLN A 436 -17.74 -11.10 17.38
N ILE A 437 -18.45 -11.51 16.35
CA ILE A 437 -18.08 -12.69 15.55
C ILE A 437 -17.85 -12.29 14.09
N TYR A 438 -16.79 -12.82 13.46
CA TYR A 438 -16.57 -12.64 12.05
C TYR A 438 -17.66 -13.36 11.22
N THR A 439 -18.24 -12.65 10.27
CA THR A 439 -19.29 -13.19 9.37
C THR A 439 -19.21 -12.54 8.01
N ASN A 440 -19.81 -13.19 7.02
CA ASN A 440 -20.04 -12.58 5.72
C ASN A 440 -21.30 -11.71 5.80
N THR A 441 -21.12 -10.43 5.57
CA THR A 441 -22.20 -9.47 5.43
C THR A 441 -22.62 -9.34 3.98
N ASP A 442 -23.79 -8.72 3.76
CA ASP A 442 -24.35 -8.55 2.42
C ASP A 442 -23.52 -7.61 1.51
N LYS A 443 -24.07 -7.35 0.35
CA LYS A 443 -23.48 -6.56 -0.73
C LYS A 443 -23.19 -5.12 -0.31
N MET A 444 -22.05 -4.61 -0.76
CA MET A 444 -21.74 -3.19 -0.74
C MET A 444 -21.33 -2.77 -2.16
N ASP A 445 -21.99 -1.75 -2.67
CA ASP A 445 -21.68 -1.19 -3.98
C ASP A 445 -20.93 0.13 -3.78
N ILE A 446 -19.88 0.35 -4.56
CA ILE A 446 -19.09 1.58 -4.52
C ILE A 446 -18.98 2.13 -5.95
N ALA A 447 -19.35 3.39 -6.14
CA ALA A 447 -19.09 4.12 -7.38
C ALA A 447 -18.15 5.29 -7.12
N GLY A 448 -17.34 5.65 -8.10
CA GLY A 448 -16.48 6.81 -7.96
C GLY A 448 -15.99 7.38 -9.27
N ILE A 449 -15.42 8.58 -9.13
CA ILE A 449 -14.80 9.32 -10.23
C ILE A 449 -13.43 9.82 -9.74
N ASP A 450 -12.39 9.51 -10.51
CA ASP A 450 -11.06 10.07 -10.35
C ASP A 450 -10.78 11.03 -11.51
N ALA A 451 -10.30 12.23 -11.21
CA ALA A 451 -9.87 13.21 -12.22
C ALA A 451 -8.47 13.73 -11.89
N ASN A 452 -7.61 13.85 -12.90
CA ASN A 452 -6.27 14.40 -12.74
C ASN A 452 -5.97 15.39 -13.85
N VAL A 453 -5.33 16.49 -13.46
CA VAL A 453 -4.81 17.51 -14.36
C VAL A 453 -3.37 17.82 -13.96
N SER A 454 -2.47 17.78 -14.90
CA SER A 454 -1.08 18.18 -14.65
C SER A 454 -0.48 18.91 -15.84
N ALA A 455 0.43 19.83 -15.54
CA ALA A 455 1.26 20.46 -16.55
C ALA A 455 2.65 20.80 -16.00
N LYS A 456 3.63 20.86 -16.91
CA LYS A 456 5.00 21.27 -16.60
C LYS A 456 5.50 22.22 -17.68
N TYR A 457 5.93 23.42 -17.25
CA TYR A 457 6.36 24.49 -18.15
C TYR A 457 7.89 24.60 -18.22
N PRO A 458 8.44 25.10 -19.34
CA PRO A 458 9.90 25.28 -19.49
C PRO A 458 10.51 26.29 -18.50
N CYS A 459 9.72 27.19 -17.93
CA CYS A 459 10.17 28.11 -16.88
C CYS A 459 10.41 27.40 -15.53
N GLY A 460 10.15 26.09 -15.42
CA GLY A 460 10.30 25.30 -14.21
C GLY A 460 9.02 25.15 -13.39
N LEU A 461 7.94 25.88 -13.73
CA LEU A 461 6.66 25.76 -13.04
C LEU A 461 5.97 24.45 -13.43
N GLY A 462 5.50 23.69 -12.44
CA GLY A 462 4.65 22.53 -12.60
C GLY A 462 3.42 22.64 -11.70
N TYR A 463 2.34 22.00 -12.09
CA TYR A 463 1.21 21.78 -11.21
C TYR A 463 0.57 20.42 -11.45
N ARG A 464 -0.02 19.86 -10.39
CA ARG A 464 -0.85 18.67 -10.42
C ARG A 464 -2.05 18.88 -9.51
N LEU A 465 -3.23 18.67 -10.07
CA LEU A 465 -4.49 18.66 -9.35
C LEU A 465 -5.10 17.28 -9.52
N SER A 466 -5.39 16.59 -8.44
CA SER A 466 -6.06 15.30 -8.45
C SER A 466 -7.30 15.37 -7.56
N TYR A 467 -8.40 14.79 -8.02
CA TYR A 467 -9.68 14.78 -7.33
C TYR A 467 -10.29 13.39 -7.39
N THR A 468 -10.88 12.97 -6.29
CA THR A 468 -11.64 11.72 -6.18
C THR A 468 -13.00 12.00 -5.54
N TYR A 469 -14.05 11.49 -6.17
CA TYR A 469 -15.38 11.36 -5.60
C TYR A 469 -15.68 9.89 -5.37
N ILE A 470 -16.22 9.55 -4.19
CA ILE A 470 -16.60 8.18 -3.81
C ILE A 470 -18.02 8.22 -3.25
N HIS A 471 -18.85 7.30 -3.71
CA HIS A 471 -20.18 7.05 -3.19
C HIS A 471 -20.35 5.58 -2.82
N GLU A 472 -20.63 5.32 -1.55
CA GLU A 472 -20.97 3.99 -1.04
C GLU A 472 -22.50 3.87 -1.01
N PHE A 473 -23.05 2.90 -1.74
CA PHE A 473 -24.49 2.60 -1.72
C PHE A 473 -24.79 1.72 -0.51
N MET A 474 -25.39 2.32 0.51
CA MET A 474 -25.81 1.64 1.73
C MET A 474 -27.24 1.15 1.57
N ARG A 475 -27.52 -0.07 2.02
CA ARG A 475 -28.89 -0.56 2.18
C ARG A 475 -29.44 -0.19 3.55
N ASP A 476 -30.77 -0.10 3.67
CA ASP A 476 -31.43 0.19 4.94
C ASP A 476 -31.00 -0.82 6.02
N GLY A 477 -30.57 -0.31 7.16
CA GLY A 477 -30.13 -1.10 8.31
C GLY A 477 -28.66 -1.56 8.29
N GLN A 478 -27.89 -1.25 7.25
CA GLN A 478 -26.47 -1.57 7.21
C GLN A 478 -25.63 -0.52 7.95
N LYS A 479 -24.64 -1.00 8.72
CA LYS A 479 -23.58 -0.12 9.27
C LYS A 479 -22.67 0.33 8.15
N LYS A 480 -22.28 1.60 8.15
CA LYS A 480 -21.19 2.10 7.33
C LYS A 480 -19.88 1.44 7.82
N PHE A 481 -19.15 0.79 6.91
CA PHE A 481 -17.96 0.04 7.27
C PHE A 481 -16.71 0.90 7.37
N THR A 482 -16.69 1.99 6.62
CA THR A 482 -15.56 2.92 6.60
C THR A 482 -16.11 4.34 6.59
N ASP A 483 -15.44 5.22 7.31
CA ASP A 483 -15.78 6.64 7.28
C ASP A 483 -15.06 7.33 6.12
N THR A 484 -15.34 6.85 4.91
CA THR A 484 -14.77 7.40 3.68
C THR A 484 -15.36 8.78 3.42
N ARG A 485 -14.50 9.77 3.24
CA ARG A 485 -14.90 11.11 2.85
C ARG A 485 -15.28 11.13 1.36
N PRO A 486 -16.49 11.61 1.02
CA PRO A 486 -16.98 11.50 -0.36
C PRO A 486 -16.17 12.31 -1.37
N HIS A 487 -15.60 13.45 -0.98
CA HIS A 487 -14.76 14.28 -1.86
C HIS A 487 -13.39 14.48 -1.25
N THR A 488 -12.37 14.12 -1.99
CA THR A 488 -10.97 14.37 -1.62
C THR A 488 -10.23 14.96 -2.81
N ALA A 489 -9.31 15.88 -2.55
CA ALA A 489 -8.46 16.44 -3.58
C ALA A 489 -7.02 16.61 -3.07
N THR A 490 -6.07 16.51 -3.98
CA THR A 490 -4.67 16.87 -3.73
C THR A 490 -4.22 17.88 -4.77
N VAL A 491 -3.48 18.89 -4.31
CA VAL A 491 -2.93 19.97 -5.14
C VAL A 491 -1.44 20.01 -4.92
N ARG A 492 -0.67 19.98 -6.00
CA ARG A 492 0.77 20.26 -5.95
C ARG A 492 1.10 21.38 -6.93
N ILE A 493 1.80 22.39 -6.45
CA ILE A 493 2.38 23.45 -7.27
C ILE A 493 3.87 23.42 -7.00
N ASP A 494 4.67 23.15 -8.01
CA ASP A 494 6.11 23.10 -7.88
C ASP A 494 6.80 24.03 -8.87
N TRP A 495 7.94 24.56 -8.44
CA TRP A 495 8.82 25.33 -9.30
C TRP A 495 10.26 24.90 -9.07
N GLY A 496 10.94 24.54 -10.16
CA GLY A 496 12.33 24.11 -10.12
C GLY A 496 13.15 24.79 -11.21
N LYS A 497 14.29 25.35 -10.84
CA LYS A 497 15.20 26.00 -11.78
C LYS A 497 16.63 25.97 -11.27
N THR A 498 17.57 25.73 -12.19
CA THR A 498 19.00 25.87 -11.94
C THR A 498 19.42 27.29 -12.27
N LEU A 499 19.97 28.01 -11.30
CA LEU A 499 20.53 29.37 -11.43
C LEU A 499 21.98 29.35 -10.94
N ASN A 500 22.92 29.74 -11.80
CA ASN A 500 24.35 29.77 -11.46
C ASN A 500 24.89 28.47 -10.82
N LYS A 501 24.49 27.31 -11.35
CA LYS A 501 24.85 25.96 -10.85
C LYS A 501 24.20 25.56 -9.51
N VAL A 502 23.31 26.37 -8.98
CA VAL A 502 22.53 26.08 -7.79
C VAL A 502 21.13 25.67 -8.23
N ASP A 503 20.66 24.54 -7.76
CA ASP A 503 19.33 24.01 -8.04
C ASP A 503 18.35 24.48 -6.96
N PHE A 504 17.33 25.21 -7.38
CA PHE A 504 16.24 25.68 -6.53
C PHE A 504 14.98 24.87 -6.83
N ASN A 505 14.36 24.30 -5.82
CA ASN A 505 13.07 23.63 -5.95
C ASN A 505 12.14 24.06 -4.81
N TYR A 506 10.94 24.49 -5.18
CA TYR A 506 9.84 24.79 -4.26
C TYR A 506 8.67 23.86 -4.58
N SER A 507 8.02 23.33 -3.56
CA SER A 507 6.81 22.54 -3.73
C SER A 507 5.81 22.89 -2.65
N LEU A 508 4.62 23.32 -3.05
CA LEU A 508 3.47 23.52 -2.19
C LEU A 508 2.50 22.37 -2.44
N ASN A 509 2.24 21.57 -1.41
CA ASN A 509 1.35 20.44 -1.46
C ASN A 509 0.13 20.72 -0.59
N GLY A 510 -1.06 20.56 -1.14
CA GLY A 510 -2.33 20.72 -0.43
C GLY A 510 -3.14 19.45 -0.48
N ARG A 511 -3.78 19.11 0.63
CA ARG A 511 -4.75 18.03 0.76
C ARG A 511 -6.06 18.58 1.29
N LEU A 512 -7.14 18.35 0.54
CA LEU A 512 -8.47 18.86 0.83
C LEU A 512 -9.41 17.68 1.02
N LEU A 513 -10.13 17.64 2.13
CA LEU A 513 -11.06 16.59 2.49
C LEU A 513 -12.42 17.20 2.82
N SER A 514 -13.48 16.64 2.24
CA SER A 514 -14.84 17.07 2.53
C SER A 514 -15.29 16.62 3.92
N LYS A 515 -16.41 17.16 4.35
CA LYS A 515 -17.13 16.62 5.52
C LYS A 515 -17.50 15.16 5.34
N VAL A 516 -17.63 14.44 6.45
CA VAL A 516 -18.08 13.05 6.49
C VAL A 516 -19.21 12.90 7.51
N LYS A 517 -20.24 12.13 7.11
CA LYS A 517 -21.33 11.74 8.01
C LYS A 517 -21.11 10.30 8.46
N THR A 518 -21.18 10.08 9.76
CA THR A 518 -21.03 8.77 10.38
C THR A 518 -22.03 8.61 11.52
N ASN A 519 -22.11 7.40 12.08
CA ASN A 519 -22.93 7.12 13.24
C ASN A 519 -22.04 6.71 14.41
N ILE A 520 -22.18 7.38 15.54
CA ILE A 520 -21.61 6.94 16.81
C ILE A 520 -22.64 6.08 17.50
N TYR A 521 -22.30 4.83 17.79
CA TYR A 521 -23.17 3.90 18.48
C TYR A 521 -23.06 4.10 19.99
N ASN A 522 -24.20 4.19 20.71
CA ASN A 522 -24.26 4.43 22.14
C ASN A 522 -23.57 3.31 22.94
N ASP A 523 -23.65 2.08 22.46
CA ASP A 523 -22.90 0.94 22.99
C ASP A 523 -22.46 0.05 21.82
N SER A 524 -21.37 0.45 21.16
CA SER A 524 -20.87 -0.23 19.95
C SER A 524 -20.35 -1.63 20.22
N PHE A 525 -19.98 -1.94 21.48
CA PHE A 525 -19.30 -3.18 21.81
C PHE A 525 -20.24 -4.24 22.38
N ASN A 526 -21.22 -3.84 23.22
CA ASN A 526 -22.03 -4.78 23.98
C ASN A 526 -23.50 -4.81 23.55
N ASN A 527 -24.04 -3.72 23.06
CA ASN A 527 -25.44 -3.64 22.65
C ASN A 527 -25.66 -2.70 21.46
N PRO A 528 -25.48 -3.21 20.22
CA PRO A 528 -25.73 -2.41 19.02
C PRO A 528 -27.18 -1.89 18.91
N SER A 529 -28.12 -2.53 19.61
CA SER A 529 -29.53 -2.10 19.67
C SER A 529 -29.78 -0.90 20.57
N ALA A 530 -28.78 -0.46 21.35
CA ALA A 530 -28.87 0.74 22.20
C ALA A 530 -29.01 2.05 21.41
N GLY A 531 -29.01 1.94 20.07
CA GLY A 531 -29.16 3.06 19.16
C GLY A 531 -27.84 3.69 18.73
N SER A 532 -27.94 4.58 17.78
CA SER A 532 -26.81 5.36 17.27
C SER A 532 -27.20 6.82 17.09
N GLN A 533 -26.21 7.69 17.21
CA GLN A 533 -26.35 9.12 16.95
C GLN A 533 -25.61 9.48 15.66
N ALA A 534 -26.32 10.10 14.72
CA ALA A 534 -25.69 10.61 13.51
C ALA A 534 -24.82 11.82 13.83
N VAL A 535 -23.58 11.78 13.40
CA VAL A 535 -22.58 12.86 13.59
C VAL A 535 -22.01 13.26 12.23
N GLU A 536 -21.80 14.55 12.05
CA GLU A 536 -21.10 15.10 10.89
C GLU A 536 -19.79 15.74 11.33
N TYR A 537 -18.66 15.20 10.85
CA TYR A 537 -17.35 15.80 11.01
C TYR A 537 -17.06 16.76 9.87
N PRO A 538 -16.54 17.97 10.16
CA PRO A 538 -16.28 18.97 9.14
C PRO A 538 -15.19 18.55 8.14
N GLY A 539 -15.18 19.17 6.99
CA GLY A 539 -14.08 19.12 6.03
C GLY A 539 -12.92 19.96 6.50
N TYR A 540 -11.73 19.63 6.04
CA TYR A 540 -10.51 20.37 6.35
C TYR A 540 -9.51 20.34 5.20
N MET A 541 -8.47 21.18 5.29
CA MET A 541 -7.35 21.19 4.37
C MET A 541 -6.03 21.30 5.12
N ILE A 542 -5.03 20.61 4.63
CA ILE A 542 -3.65 20.66 5.15
C ILE A 542 -2.74 21.05 4.00
N TRP A 543 -1.82 21.96 4.26
CA TRP A 543 -0.86 22.44 3.29
C TRP A 543 0.56 22.29 3.82
N ASP A 544 1.44 21.75 2.99
CA ASP A 544 2.84 21.53 3.28
C ASP A 544 3.70 22.30 2.27
N LEU A 545 4.74 22.96 2.74
CA LEU A 545 5.70 23.67 1.92
C LEU A 545 7.07 22.99 2.03
N THR A 546 7.66 22.67 0.90
CA THR A 546 9.01 22.10 0.83
C THR A 546 9.88 23.00 -0.04
N PHE A 547 11.07 23.30 0.45
CA PHE A 547 12.11 24.00 -0.25
C PHE A 547 13.37 23.13 -0.32
N SER A 548 13.93 22.95 -1.50
CA SER A 548 15.16 22.17 -1.71
C SER A 548 16.19 23.01 -2.45
N LEU A 549 17.40 23.01 -1.94
CA LEU A 549 18.55 23.75 -2.47
C LEU A 549 19.68 22.77 -2.78
N GLY A 550 20.00 22.59 -4.07
CA GLY A 550 21.20 21.92 -4.51
C GLY A 550 22.36 22.92 -4.57
N ILE A 551 23.20 22.96 -3.52
CA ILE A 551 24.24 23.97 -3.35
C ILE A 551 25.40 23.72 -4.30
N ILE A 552 25.86 22.47 -4.34
CA ILE A 552 26.90 21.98 -5.25
C ILE A 552 26.53 20.55 -5.68
N LYS A 553 27.17 20.05 -6.74
CA LYS A 553 26.92 18.68 -7.18
C LYS A 553 27.06 17.68 -6.02
N GLY A 554 25.98 17.00 -5.68
CA GLY A 554 25.93 15.97 -4.63
C GLY A 554 25.56 16.49 -3.23
N ILE A 555 25.38 17.80 -2.99
CA ILE A 555 24.94 18.34 -1.70
C ILE A 555 23.62 19.07 -1.86
N ASN A 556 22.58 18.51 -1.24
CA ASN A 556 21.24 19.08 -1.20
C ASN A 556 20.84 19.39 0.24
N MET A 557 20.22 20.53 0.43
CA MET A 557 19.58 20.94 1.69
C MET A 557 18.09 21.05 1.48
N ASN A 558 17.31 20.48 2.38
CA ASN A 558 15.85 20.53 2.33
C ASN A 558 15.31 21.19 3.59
N LEU A 559 14.37 22.09 3.42
CA LEU A 559 13.57 22.69 4.48
C LEU A 559 12.10 22.39 4.18
N ALA A 560 11.37 21.90 5.17
CA ALA A 560 9.95 21.67 5.02
C ALA A 560 9.17 22.22 6.22
N VAL A 561 7.99 22.72 5.94
CA VAL A 561 6.99 23.15 6.91
C VAL A 561 5.73 22.38 6.61
N ASN A 562 5.39 21.43 7.48
CA ASN A 562 4.14 20.67 7.38
C ASN A 562 3.03 21.45 8.09
N ASN A 563 1.78 21.23 7.66
CA ASN A 563 0.62 21.91 8.22
C ASN A 563 0.81 23.43 8.32
N LEU A 564 1.15 24.05 7.19
CA LEU A 564 1.55 25.47 7.06
C LEU A 564 0.59 26.46 7.72
N PHE A 565 -0.70 26.14 7.81
CA PHE A 565 -1.75 26.97 8.40
C PHE A 565 -2.15 26.54 9.79
N ASP A 566 -1.38 25.67 10.44
CA ASP A 566 -1.56 25.20 11.81
C ASP A 566 -2.99 24.71 12.10
N TYR A 567 -3.52 23.91 11.17
CA TYR A 567 -4.85 23.33 11.36
C TYR A 567 -4.84 22.30 12.48
N VAL A 568 -5.62 22.54 13.50
CA VAL A 568 -5.88 21.60 14.62
C VAL A 568 -7.38 21.31 14.64
N PRO A 569 -7.81 20.05 14.57
CA PRO A 569 -9.23 19.73 14.69
C PRO A 569 -9.73 20.01 16.11
N ASP A 570 -10.88 20.65 16.23
CA ASP A 570 -11.56 20.93 17.50
C ASP A 570 -12.49 19.79 17.95
N TYR A 571 -12.40 18.65 17.30
CA TYR A 571 -13.20 17.46 17.55
C TYR A 571 -12.32 16.20 17.52
N TYR A 572 -12.67 15.22 18.35
CA TYR A 572 -12.03 13.92 18.31
C TYR A 572 -12.67 13.05 17.22
N TYR A 573 -11.85 12.61 16.28
CA TYR A 573 -12.23 11.66 15.26
C TYR A 573 -11.09 10.65 15.08
N PHE A 574 -11.39 9.36 15.26
CA PHE A 574 -10.40 8.28 15.18
C PHE A 574 -9.52 8.29 13.92
N ASN A 575 -9.98 8.95 12.89
CA ASN A 575 -9.36 8.98 11.57
C ASN A 575 -8.69 10.32 11.25
N SER A 576 -8.35 11.14 12.22
CA SER A 576 -7.65 12.41 12.00
C SER A 576 -6.23 12.37 12.53
N PRO A 577 -5.27 11.76 11.84
CA PRO A 577 -3.88 12.05 12.09
C PRO A 577 -3.57 13.40 11.48
N THR A 578 -3.23 14.33 12.27
CA THR A 578 -2.61 15.58 11.82
C THR A 578 -1.12 15.38 11.59
#